data_47a23fe288572d201b5dfd332dd626b8
#
_entry.id   47a23fe288572d201b5dfd332dd626b8
#
_cell.length_a   1.000
_cell.length_b   1.000
_cell.length_c   1.000
_cell.angle_alpha   90.00
_cell.angle_beta   90.00
_cell.angle_gamma   90.00
#
_symmetry.space_group_name_H-M   'P 1'
#
loop_
_entity.id
_entity.type
_entity.pdbx_description
1 polymer ?
#
loop_
_entity_poly.entity_id
_entity_poly.type
_entity_poly.pdbx_seq_one_letter_code
_entity_poly.pdbx_strand_id
1 'polypeptide(L)'
;MSSMSTALFLIGATIAAVLLILLVLTLLWQPLCIWPTPGPGSWQSYVFWPLFRSLNVLCFAVAALDRTDYLGLPVWLRVVAFAFLAASIALFMYSFRVLGRDNSYGAQDGLVTGGIYRWSRNPQNAMLVVVYGCLALAADSAPTYVLCAAMMAVYVLMVLTEEPWLKAIYGEPYLRYCQEVPRFFNWRRAAAALAGGFGRRSA
;
A
#
# COMPACT_ATOMS: atom_id res chain seq x y z
N MET A 1 19.88 -16.90 9.40
CA MET A 1 18.64 -16.60 10.17
C MET A 1 18.74 -17.23 11.57
N SER A 2 18.32 -16.50 12.60
CA SER A 2 18.10 -17.10 13.92
C SER A 2 16.82 -17.96 13.91
N SER A 3 16.67 -18.90 14.85
CA SER A 3 15.44 -19.69 14.99
C SER A 3 14.18 -18.81 15.16
N MET A 4 14.32 -17.69 15.86
CA MET A 4 13.26 -16.70 16.06
C MET A 4 12.88 -15.99 14.75
N SER A 5 13.86 -15.54 13.96
CA SER A 5 13.61 -14.91 12.64
C SER A 5 12.91 -15.86 11.68
N THR A 6 13.30 -17.16 11.68
CA THR A 6 12.66 -18.19 10.88
C THR A 6 11.19 -18.40 11.29
N ALA A 7 10.91 -18.50 12.60
CA ALA A 7 9.54 -18.66 13.07
C ALA A 7 8.65 -17.47 12.69
N LEU A 8 9.12 -16.23 12.90
CA LEU A 8 8.38 -15.02 12.51
C LEU A 8 8.14 -14.94 11.01
N PHE A 9 9.11 -15.33 10.20
CA PHE A 9 8.96 -15.40 8.75
C PHE A 9 7.88 -16.42 8.33
N LEU A 10 7.89 -17.63 8.89
CA LEU A 10 6.90 -18.66 8.57
C LEU A 10 5.49 -18.22 8.95
N ILE A 11 5.33 -17.62 10.14
CA ILE A 11 4.05 -17.05 10.57
C ILE A 11 3.62 -15.95 9.59
N GLY A 12 4.52 -15.03 9.24
CA GLY A 12 4.25 -13.94 8.31
C GLY A 12 3.87 -14.44 6.90
N ALA A 13 4.59 -15.45 6.39
CA ALA A 13 4.31 -16.04 5.09
C ALA A 13 2.94 -16.74 5.06
N THR A 14 2.58 -17.43 6.14
CA THR A 14 1.24 -18.05 6.28
C THR A 14 0.14 -17.00 6.30
N ILE A 15 0.29 -15.93 7.10
CA ILE A 15 -0.67 -14.83 7.14
C ILE A 15 -0.79 -14.15 5.78
N ALA A 16 0.34 -13.91 5.11
CA ALA A 16 0.35 -13.31 3.78
C ALA A 16 -0.39 -14.17 2.76
N ALA A 17 -0.15 -15.48 2.75
CA ALA A 17 -0.84 -16.43 1.87
C ALA A 17 -2.36 -16.40 2.11
N VAL A 18 -2.81 -16.45 3.38
CA VAL A 18 -4.23 -16.37 3.74
C VAL A 18 -4.84 -15.06 3.25
N LEU A 19 -4.20 -13.91 3.51
CA LEU A 19 -4.71 -12.61 3.05
C LEU A 19 -4.79 -12.51 1.53
N LEU A 20 -3.76 -12.97 0.81
CA LEU A 20 -3.76 -12.96 -0.65
C LEU A 20 -4.88 -13.83 -1.21
N ILE A 21 -5.09 -15.03 -0.67
CA ILE A 21 -6.18 -15.93 -1.06
C ILE A 21 -7.53 -15.25 -0.82
N LEU A 22 -7.76 -14.69 0.36
CA LEU A 22 -9.02 -14.02 0.72
C LEU A 22 -9.31 -12.82 -0.18
N LEU A 23 -8.30 -12.01 -0.53
CA LEU A 23 -8.46 -10.88 -1.43
C LEU A 23 -8.72 -11.31 -2.88
N VAL A 24 -8.02 -12.35 -3.35
CA VAL A 24 -8.29 -12.93 -4.68
C VAL A 24 -9.70 -13.53 -4.73
N LEU A 25 -10.13 -14.24 -3.70
CA LEU A 25 -11.51 -14.75 -3.62
C LEU A 25 -12.52 -13.61 -3.60
N THR A 26 -12.25 -12.49 -2.95
CA THR A 26 -13.11 -11.29 -3.00
C THR A 26 -13.21 -10.71 -4.41
N LEU A 27 -12.12 -10.72 -5.21
CA LEU A 27 -12.17 -10.30 -6.61
C LEU A 27 -13.04 -11.22 -7.47
N LEU A 28 -12.97 -12.53 -7.22
CA LEU A 28 -13.73 -13.55 -7.98
C LEU A 28 -15.18 -13.64 -7.51
N TRP A 29 -15.44 -13.40 -6.22
CA TRP A 29 -16.74 -13.50 -5.60
C TRP A 29 -16.97 -12.33 -4.65
N GLN A 30 -17.48 -11.23 -5.19
CA GLN A 30 -17.69 -9.97 -4.48
C GLN A 30 -18.52 -10.06 -3.18
N PRO A 31 -19.53 -10.97 -3.04
CA PRO A 31 -20.25 -11.14 -1.78
C PRO A 31 -19.38 -11.50 -0.57
N LEU A 32 -18.19 -12.09 -0.78
CA LEU A 32 -17.23 -12.36 0.30
C LEU A 32 -16.76 -11.08 1.01
N CYS A 33 -16.48 -10.03 0.25
CA CYS A 33 -16.21 -8.65 0.68
C CYS A 33 -15.25 -8.55 1.88
N ILE A 34 -14.09 -9.20 1.78
CA ILE A 34 -13.04 -9.13 2.83
C ILE A 34 -12.46 -7.72 2.92
N TRP A 35 -12.29 -7.04 1.75
CA TRP A 35 -11.92 -5.63 1.66
C TRP A 35 -12.65 -4.96 0.48
N PRO A 36 -13.19 -3.73 0.68
CA PRO A 36 -13.38 -3.06 1.98
C PRO A 36 -14.35 -3.83 2.87
N THR A 37 -14.10 -3.81 4.19
CA THR A 37 -14.97 -4.54 5.13
C THR A 37 -16.36 -3.87 5.17
N PRO A 38 -17.46 -4.64 5.28
CA PRO A 38 -18.82 -4.07 5.32
C PRO A 38 -19.09 -3.14 6.50
N GLY A 39 -18.29 -3.24 7.56
CA GLY A 39 -18.39 -2.37 8.73
C GLY A 39 -17.59 -2.90 9.92
N PRO A 40 -17.40 -2.07 10.98
CA PRO A 40 -16.53 -2.40 12.13
C PRO A 40 -16.97 -3.65 12.90
N GLY A 41 -18.26 -4.02 12.87
CA GLY A 41 -18.81 -5.20 13.54
C GLY A 41 -18.95 -6.43 12.65
N SER A 42 -18.52 -6.38 11.40
CA SER A 42 -18.61 -7.51 10.47
C SER A 42 -17.56 -8.58 10.78
N TRP A 43 -17.87 -9.84 10.48
CA TRP A 43 -16.90 -10.92 10.65
C TRP A 43 -15.66 -10.72 9.75
N GLN A 44 -15.84 -10.12 8.58
CA GLN A 44 -14.74 -9.76 7.67
C GLN A 44 -13.76 -8.79 8.36
N SER A 45 -14.26 -7.81 9.10
CA SER A 45 -13.47 -6.87 9.86
C SER A 45 -12.64 -7.59 10.95
N TYR A 46 -13.24 -8.55 11.65
CA TYR A 46 -12.54 -9.36 12.65
C TYR A 46 -11.49 -10.30 12.06
N VAL A 47 -11.61 -10.69 10.81
CA VAL A 47 -10.61 -11.51 10.10
C VAL A 47 -9.53 -10.64 9.47
N PHE A 48 -9.93 -9.63 8.70
CA PHE A 48 -9.01 -8.80 7.91
C PHE A 48 -8.02 -8.01 8.78
N TRP A 49 -8.52 -7.24 9.76
CA TRP A 49 -7.68 -6.31 10.51
C TRP A 49 -6.60 -6.99 11.37
N PRO A 50 -6.87 -8.08 12.10
CA PRO A 50 -5.80 -8.79 12.82
C PRO A 50 -4.74 -9.35 11.88
N LEU A 51 -5.13 -10.04 10.79
CA LEU A 51 -4.19 -10.59 9.83
C LEU A 51 -3.35 -9.51 9.16
N PHE A 52 -3.99 -8.43 8.70
CA PHE A 52 -3.34 -7.30 8.04
C PHE A 52 -2.36 -6.58 8.97
N ARG A 53 -2.76 -6.28 10.21
CA ARG A 53 -1.89 -5.60 11.19
C ARG A 53 -0.73 -6.50 11.61
N SER A 54 -0.99 -7.78 11.84
CA SER A 54 0.05 -8.75 12.19
C SER A 54 1.09 -8.88 11.07
N LEU A 55 0.66 -8.96 9.81
CA LEU A 55 1.59 -9.01 8.66
C LEU A 55 2.44 -7.74 8.58
N ASN A 56 1.84 -6.55 8.78
CA ASN A 56 2.60 -5.29 8.82
C ASN A 56 3.71 -5.35 9.90
N VAL A 57 3.36 -5.74 11.13
CA VAL A 57 4.33 -5.86 12.24
C VAL A 57 5.43 -6.87 11.90
N LEU A 58 5.06 -8.03 11.35
CA LEU A 58 6.00 -9.09 11.01
C LEU A 58 6.98 -8.70 9.90
N CYS A 59 6.55 -7.92 8.89
CA CYS A 59 7.45 -7.38 7.88
C CYS A 59 8.58 -6.55 8.51
N PHE A 60 8.24 -5.63 9.41
CA PHE A 60 9.25 -4.81 10.11
C PHE A 60 10.07 -5.61 11.12
N ALA A 61 9.46 -6.55 11.84
CA ALA A 61 10.17 -7.39 12.80
C ALA A 61 11.22 -8.29 12.12
N VAL A 62 10.84 -8.95 11.02
CA VAL A 62 11.77 -9.78 10.24
C VAL A 62 12.87 -8.91 9.62
N ALA A 63 12.55 -7.75 9.07
CA ALA A 63 13.53 -6.81 8.53
C ALA A 63 14.55 -6.32 9.58
N ALA A 64 14.11 -6.15 10.83
CA ALA A 64 15.00 -5.74 11.93
C ALA A 64 15.88 -6.87 12.45
N LEU A 65 15.38 -8.10 12.45
CA LEU A 65 16.03 -9.27 13.08
C LEU A 65 16.90 -10.07 12.11
N ASP A 66 16.59 -10.06 10.81
CA ASP A 66 17.34 -10.79 9.80
C ASP A 66 18.21 -9.84 8.98
N ARG A 67 19.52 -9.95 9.16
CA ARG A 67 20.54 -9.13 8.49
C ARG A 67 21.52 -10.03 7.75
N THR A 68 21.02 -10.75 6.76
CA THR A 68 21.80 -11.76 6.04
C THR A 68 22.59 -11.18 4.87
N ASP A 69 22.42 -9.89 4.52
CA ASP A 69 23.02 -9.24 3.35
C ASP A 69 22.90 -10.11 2.08
N TYR A 70 21.66 -10.48 1.78
CA TYR A 70 21.32 -11.53 0.79
C TYR A 70 21.79 -11.20 -0.63
N LEU A 71 21.62 -9.95 -1.08
CA LEU A 71 22.09 -9.47 -2.39
C LEU A 71 23.43 -8.76 -2.31
N GLY A 72 23.96 -8.53 -1.11
CA GLY A 72 25.19 -7.76 -0.91
C GLY A 72 25.06 -6.30 -1.36
N LEU A 73 23.91 -5.68 -1.11
CA LEU A 73 23.66 -4.31 -1.56
C LEU A 73 24.62 -3.34 -0.88
N PRO A 74 25.22 -2.38 -1.64
CA PRO A 74 26.13 -1.40 -1.07
C PRO A 74 25.42 -0.52 -0.03
N VAL A 75 26.14 -0.16 1.03
CA VAL A 75 25.60 0.60 2.17
C VAL A 75 24.90 1.88 1.75
N TRP A 76 25.46 2.61 0.78
CA TRP A 76 24.85 3.85 0.29
C TRP A 76 23.45 3.62 -0.30
N LEU A 77 23.22 2.51 -1.00
CA LEU A 77 21.90 2.18 -1.56
C LEU A 77 20.89 1.87 -0.45
N ARG A 78 21.31 1.16 0.59
CA ARG A 78 20.48 0.86 1.78
C ARG A 78 20.11 2.13 2.54
N VAL A 79 21.05 3.08 2.68
CA VAL A 79 20.81 4.40 3.28
C VAL A 79 19.82 5.21 2.44
N VAL A 80 20.00 5.23 1.12
CA VAL A 80 19.05 5.89 0.21
C VAL A 80 17.65 5.25 0.32
N ALA A 81 17.56 3.93 0.31
CA ALA A 81 16.29 3.21 0.49
C ALA A 81 15.61 3.59 1.83
N PHE A 82 16.38 3.69 2.93
CA PHE A 82 15.86 4.12 4.22
C PHE A 82 15.34 5.56 4.20
N ALA A 83 16.04 6.48 3.52
CA ALA A 83 15.57 7.86 3.36
C ALA A 83 14.26 7.94 2.55
N PHE A 84 14.15 7.17 1.45
CA PHE A 84 12.92 7.07 0.67
C PHE A 84 11.77 6.41 1.47
N LEU A 85 12.06 5.43 2.31
CA LEU A 85 11.09 4.83 3.23
C LEU A 85 10.50 5.89 4.17
N ALA A 86 11.36 6.69 4.81
CA ALA A 86 10.92 7.76 5.70
C ALA A 86 10.08 8.83 4.97
N ALA A 87 10.51 9.26 3.78
CA ALA A 87 9.75 10.19 2.95
C ALA A 87 8.38 9.62 2.52
N SER A 88 8.32 8.34 2.16
CA SER A 88 7.08 7.67 1.77
C SER A 88 6.11 7.51 2.94
N ILE A 89 6.60 7.24 4.15
CA ILE A 89 5.78 7.25 5.37
C ILE A 89 5.22 8.66 5.63
N ALA A 90 6.00 9.71 5.46
CA ALA A 90 5.54 11.09 5.65
C ALA A 90 4.43 11.44 4.63
N LEU A 91 4.59 11.07 3.36
CA LEU A 91 3.57 11.25 2.32
C LEU A 91 2.32 10.40 2.59
N PHE A 92 2.47 9.18 3.08
CA PHE A 92 1.35 8.34 3.51
C PHE A 92 0.57 9.04 4.65
N MET A 93 1.25 9.54 5.67
CA MET A 93 0.61 10.26 6.78
C MET A 93 -0.10 11.53 6.32
N TYR A 94 0.47 12.24 5.35
CA TYR A 94 -0.20 13.38 4.72
C TYR A 94 -1.47 12.94 3.96
N SER A 95 -1.39 11.89 3.14
CA SER A 95 -2.54 11.39 2.38
C SER A 95 -3.65 10.85 3.29
N PHE A 96 -3.27 10.22 4.42
CA PHE A 96 -4.19 9.75 5.43
C PHE A 96 -4.98 10.91 6.08
N ARG A 97 -4.29 12.03 6.36
CA ARG A 97 -4.96 13.25 6.87
C ARG A 97 -5.91 13.87 5.85
N VAL A 98 -5.54 13.88 4.57
CA VAL A 98 -6.37 14.43 3.48
C VAL A 98 -7.62 13.58 3.24
N LEU A 99 -7.49 12.25 3.27
CA LEU A 99 -8.63 11.34 3.07
C LEU A 99 -9.58 11.34 4.29
N GLY A 100 -9.04 11.59 5.46
CA GLY A 100 -9.75 11.41 6.73
C GLY A 100 -9.67 9.97 7.24
N ARG A 101 -9.90 9.82 8.53
CA ARG A 101 -9.77 8.54 9.22
C ARG A 101 -10.81 7.53 8.73
N ASP A 102 -12.06 7.95 8.66
CA ASP A 102 -13.19 7.06 8.40
C ASP A 102 -13.13 6.49 6.98
N ASN A 103 -12.87 7.32 5.98
CA ASN A 103 -12.64 6.88 4.60
C ASN A 103 -11.40 5.96 4.47
N SER A 104 -10.35 6.21 5.24
CA SER A 104 -9.14 5.36 5.23
C SER A 104 -9.40 3.95 5.79
N TYR A 105 -10.46 3.77 6.56
CA TYR A 105 -10.91 2.47 7.08
C TYR A 105 -12.09 1.89 6.30
N GLY A 106 -12.43 2.45 5.13
CA GLY A 106 -13.47 1.93 4.25
C GLY A 106 -14.88 2.45 4.56
N ALA A 107 -15.01 3.55 5.32
CA ALA A 107 -16.31 4.20 5.52
C ALA A 107 -16.73 5.04 4.29
N GLN A 108 -18.01 5.40 4.23
CA GLN A 108 -18.62 6.17 3.12
C GLN A 108 -18.77 7.64 3.51
N ASP A 109 -17.66 8.32 3.85
CA ASP A 109 -17.68 9.73 4.27
C ASP A 109 -17.44 10.72 3.11
N GLY A 110 -17.83 10.32 1.90
CA GLY A 110 -17.76 11.13 0.68
C GLY A 110 -16.56 10.84 -0.20
N LEU A 111 -16.70 11.21 -1.49
CA LEU A 111 -15.67 11.03 -2.50
C LEU A 111 -14.62 12.15 -2.42
N VAL A 112 -13.41 11.84 -1.98
CA VAL A 112 -12.28 12.77 -1.92
C VAL A 112 -11.51 12.76 -3.25
N THR A 113 -11.49 13.90 -3.95
CA THR A 113 -10.78 14.08 -5.24
C THR A 113 -9.71 15.18 -5.19
N GLY A 114 -9.59 15.88 -4.05
CA GLY A 114 -8.71 17.03 -3.84
C GLY A 114 -7.30 16.67 -3.39
N GLY A 115 -6.41 17.66 -3.25
CA GLY A 115 -5.06 17.47 -2.72
C GLY A 115 -4.25 16.47 -3.52
N ILE A 116 -3.63 15.51 -2.84
CA ILE A 116 -2.81 14.43 -3.43
C ILE A 116 -3.66 13.46 -4.29
N TYR A 117 -5.00 13.42 -4.07
CA TYR A 117 -5.93 12.60 -4.84
C TYR A 117 -6.15 13.11 -6.27
N ARG A 118 -5.64 14.30 -6.64
CA ARG A 118 -5.55 14.76 -8.03
C ARG A 118 -4.48 14.04 -8.85
N TRP A 119 -3.50 13.42 -8.19
CA TRP A 119 -2.36 12.76 -8.83
C TRP A 119 -2.51 11.24 -8.87
N SER A 120 -3.21 10.68 -7.90
CA SER A 120 -3.47 9.26 -7.75
C SER A 120 -4.83 9.05 -7.10
N ARG A 121 -5.59 8.05 -7.55
CA ARG A 121 -6.84 7.64 -6.86
C ARG A 121 -6.55 6.89 -5.55
N ASN A 122 -5.35 6.29 -5.44
CA ASN A 122 -4.94 5.48 -4.30
C ASN A 122 -3.56 5.90 -3.76
N PRO A 123 -3.36 7.18 -3.36
CA PRO A 123 -2.04 7.66 -2.97
C PRO A 123 -1.52 6.96 -1.70
N GLN A 124 -2.40 6.59 -0.76
CA GLN A 124 -2.02 5.85 0.45
C GLN A 124 -1.41 4.48 0.09
N ASN A 125 -2.13 3.69 -0.71
CA ASN A 125 -1.67 2.36 -1.13
C ASN A 125 -0.40 2.46 -1.98
N ALA A 126 -0.30 3.46 -2.88
CA ALA A 126 0.90 3.70 -3.67
C ALA A 126 2.13 3.99 -2.79
N MET A 127 1.99 4.85 -1.78
CA MET A 127 3.09 5.15 -0.85
C MET A 127 3.48 3.93 -0.02
N LEU A 128 2.52 3.11 0.42
CA LEU A 128 2.80 1.90 1.18
C LEU A 128 3.50 0.82 0.34
N VAL A 129 3.18 0.70 -0.94
CA VAL A 129 3.95 -0.15 -1.87
C VAL A 129 5.41 0.31 -1.93
N VAL A 130 5.67 1.62 -2.00
CA VAL A 130 7.04 2.17 -1.98
C VAL A 130 7.72 1.91 -0.62
N VAL A 131 7.01 2.08 0.50
CA VAL A 131 7.53 1.78 1.86
C VAL A 131 8.04 0.35 1.94
N TYR A 132 7.26 -0.64 1.49
CA TYR A 132 7.68 -2.05 1.55
C TYR A 132 8.79 -2.38 0.56
N GLY A 133 8.81 -1.77 -0.63
CA GLY A 133 9.94 -1.88 -1.55
C GLY A 133 11.24 -1.33 -0.94
N CYS A 134 11.19 -0.15 -0.32
CA CYS A 134 12.33 0.45 0.35
C CYS A 134 12.75 -0.33 1.61
N LEU A 135 11.81 -0.88 2.39
CA LEU A 135 12.10 -1.72 3.53
C LEU A 135 12.87 -2.99 3.11
N ALA A 136 12.45 -3.62 2.02
CA ALA A 136 13.11 -4.80 1.46
C ALA A 136 14.57 -4.49 1.07
N LEU A 137 14.80 -3.38 0.35
CA LEU A 137 16.14 -2.95 -0.05
C LEU A 137 17.01 -2.53 1.16
N ALA A 138 16.43 -1.86 2.15
CA ALA A 138 17.15 -1.42 3.34
C ALA A 138 17.59 -2.60 4.23
N ALA A 139 16.75 -3.63 4.34
CA ALA A 139 17.05 -4.83 5.14
C ALA A 139 18.00 -5.80 4.41
N ASP A 140 17.91 -5.89 3.09
CA ASP A 140 18.69 -6.80 2.24
C ASP A 140 18.65 -8.25 2.75
N SER A 141 17.47 -8.78 2.96
CA SER A 141 17.24 -10.10 3.54
C SER A 141 16.21 -10.88 2.72
N ALA A 142 16.50 -12.15 2.38
CA ALA A 142 15.60 -12.99 1.57
C ALA A 142 14.20 -13.13 2.18
N PRO A 143 14.03 -13.44 3.48
CA PRO A 143 12.71 -13.46 4.12
C PRO A 143 11.99 -12.12 4.05
N THR A 144 12.72 -11.01 4.21
CA THR A 144 12.14 -9.66 4.12
C THR A 144 11.67 -9.37 2.70
N TYR A 145 12.44 -9.74 1.67
CA TYR A 145 12.00 -9.59 0.27
C TYR A 145 10.68 -10.31 0.02
N VAL A 146 10.55 -11.56 0.50
CA VAL A 146 9.32 -12.36 0.30
C VAL A 146 8.12 -11.71 1.00
N LEU A 147 8.26 -11.34 2.28
CA LEU A 147 7.16 -10.73 3.04
C LEU A 147 6.77 -9.36 2.48
N CYS A 148 7.74 -8.53 2.11
CA CYS A 148 7.48 -7.22 1.52
C CYS A 148 6.80 -7.34 0.14
N ALA A 149 7.25 -8.27 -0.71
CA ALA A 149 6.60 -8.53 -1.99
C ALA A 149 5.14 -8.99 -1.81
N ALA A 150 4.88 -9.90 -0.85
CA ALA A 150 3.54 -10.33 -0.51
C ALA A 150 2.69 -9.15 0.00
N MET A 151 3.24 -8.29 0.86
CA MET A 151 2.54 -7.12 1.38
C MET A 151 2.24 -6.08 0.29
N MET A 152 3.16 -5.86 -0.64
CA MET A 152 2.91 -5.01 -1.83
C MET A 152 1.76 -5.58 -2.67
N ALA A 153 1.71 -6.90 -2.88
CA ALA A 153 0.61 -7.56 -3.57
C ALA A 153 -0.72 -7.40 -2.82
N VAL A 154 -0.73 -7.50 -1.48
CA VAL A 154 -1.90 -7.22 -0.65
C VAL A 154 -2.42 -5.80 -0.90
N TYR A 155 -1.57 -4.76 -0.89
CA TYR A 155 -2.01 -3.39 -1.16
C TYR A 155 -2.56 -3.21 -2.58
N VAL A 156 -1.96 -3.84 -3.57
CA VAL A 156 -2.47 -3.81 -4.96
C VAL A 156 -3.85 -4.48 -5.04
N LEU A 157 -4.01 -5.65 -4.42
CA LEU A 157 -5.29 -6.36 -4.39
C LEU A 157 -6.37 -5.59 -3.63
N MET A 158 -6.02 -4.92 -2.52
CA MET A 158 -6.95 -4.03 -1.81
C MET A 158 -7.51 -2.95 -2.74
N VAL A 159 -6.67 -2.30 -3.53
CA VAL A 159 -7.14 -1.31 -4.52
C VAL A 159 -8.06 -1.94 -5.57
N LEU A 160 -7.72 -3.14 -6.05
CA LEU A 160 -8.53 -3.83 -7.06
C LEU A 160 -9.90 -4.27 -6.53
N THR A 161 -9.98 -4.68 -5.26
CA THR A 161 -11.24 -5.05 -4.61
C THR A 161 -12.11 -3.85 -4.24
N GLU A 162 -11.48 -2.71 -3.91
CA GLU A 162 -12.15 -1.47 -3.49
C GLU A 162 -12.78 -0.72 -4.67
N GLU A 163 -12.16 -0.70 -5.85
CA GLU A 163 -12.67 0.06 -7.00
C GLU A 163 -14.09 -0.34 -7.46
N PRO A 164 -14.48 -1.63 -7.57
CA PRO A 164 -15.86 -2.01 -7.88
C PRO A 164 -16.85 -1.52 -6.83
N TRP A 165 -16.48 -1.58 -5.57
CA TRP A 165 -17.28 -1.10 -4.44
C TRP A 165 -17.47 0.44 -4.51
N LEU A 166 -16.39 1.21 -4.76
CA LEU A 166 -16.47 2.67 -4.95
C LEU A 166 -17.37 3.05 -6.15
N LYS A 167 -17.30 2.28 -7.24
CA LYS A 167 -18.18 2.49 -8.40
C LYS A 167 -19.65 2.26 -8.05
N ALA A 168 -19.95 1.24 -7.24
CA ALA A 168 -21.31 0.96 -6.82
C ALA A 168 -21.88 2.04 -5.90
N ILE A 169 -21.06 2.64 -5.02
CA ILE A 169 -21.48 3.65 -4.05
C ILE A 169 -21.60 5.03 -4.67
N TYR A 170 -20.57 5.47 -5.38
CA TYR A 170 -20.48 6.86 -5.88
C TYR A 170 -20.94 7.02 -7.33
N GLY A 171 -21.16 5.94 -8.07
CA GLY A 171 -21.70 5.98 -9.43
C GLY A 171 -20.93 6.87 -10.39
N GLU A 172 -21.66 7.70 -11.12
CA GLU A 172 -21.13 8.58 -12.17
C GLU A 172 -20.04 9.57 -11.71
N PRO A 173 -20.10 10.20 -10.52
CA PRO A 173 -19.00 11.03 -9.99
C PRO A 173 -17.67 10.26 -9.90
N TYR A 174 -17.70 9.01 -9.46
CA TYR A 174 -16.48 8.19 -9.39
C TYR A 174 -15.99 7.77 -10.78
N LEU A 175 -16.88 7.46 -11.70
CA LEU A 175 -16.51 7.12 -13.09
C LEU A 175 -15.79 8.27 -13.78
N ARG A 176 -16.29 9.52 -13.64
CA ARG A 176 -15.61 10.74 -14.14
C ARG A 176 -14.24 10.93 -13.50
N TYR A 177 -14.13 10.74 -12.18
CA TYR A 177 -12.85 10.79 -11.48
C TYR A 177 -11.86 9.73 -12.01
N CYS A 178 -12.32 8.52 -12.34
CA CYS A 178 -11.49 7.48 -12.95
C CYS A 178 -10.95 7.85 -14.34
N GLN A 179 -11.68 8.65 -15.11
CA GLN A 179 -11.21 9.12 -16.43
C GLN A 179 -10.11 10.18 -16.31
N GLU A 180 -10.18 11.02 -15.27
CA GLU A 180 -9.26 12.15 -15.08
C GLU A 180 -7.99 11.76 -14.29
N VAL A 181 -8.10 10.83 -13.36
CA VAL A 181 -7.02 10.49 -12.42
C VAL A 181 -6.70 8.99 -12.51
N PRO A 182 -5.43 8.60 -12.71
CA PRO A 182 -5.01 7.21 -12.80
C PRO A 182 -5.08 6.53 -11.42
N ARG A 183 -5.09 5.17 -11.45
CA ARG A 183 -5.19 4.33 -10.26
C ARG A 183 -4.05 4.57 -9.26
N PHE A 184 -2.80 4.64 -9.73
CA PHE A 184 -1.64 4.81 -8.86
C PHE A 184 -0.90 6.13 -9.10
N PHE A 185 -0.35 6.38 -10.30
CA PHE A 185 0.43 7.58 -10.54
C PHE A 185 0.28 8.13 -11.96
N ASN A 186 0.16 9.45 -12.08
CA ASN A 186 0.02 10.14 -13.36
C ASN A 186 1.37 10.66 -13.87
N TRP A 187 2.14 9.78 -14.53
CA TRP A 187 3.43 10.14 -15.12
C TRP A 187 3.35 11.29 -16.11
N ARG A 188 2.27 11.35 -16.90
CA ARG A 188 2.08 12.41 -17.90
C ARG A 188 1.92 13.78 -17.25
N ARG A 189 1.11 13.88 -16.18
CA ARG A 189 0.96 15.14 -15.42
C ARG A 189 2.25 15.49 -14.67
N ALA A 190 2.96 14.53 -14.10
CA ALA A 190 4.22 14.77 -13.42
C ALA A 190 5.29 15.29 -14.40
N ALA A 191 5.43 14.68 -15.56
CA ALA A 191 6.33 15.12 -16.61
C ALA A 191 5.97 16.53 -17.12
N ALA A 192 4.70 16.82 -17.35
CA ALA A 192 4.23 18.14 -17.77
C ALA A 192 4.49 19.22 -16.69
N ALA A 193 4.30 18.91 -15.42
CA ALA A 193 4.59 19.83 -14.31
C ALA A 193 6.09 20.14 -14.20
N LEU A 194 6.96 19.14 -14.41
CA LEU A 194 8.41 19.32 -14.45
C LEU A 194 8.84 20.15 -15.67
N ALA A 195 8.30 19.87 -16.85
CA ALA A 195 8.59 20.60 -18.07
C ALA A 195 8.11 22.06 -18.01
N GLY A 196 6.91 22.30 -17.47
CA GLY A 196 6.33 23.64 -17.31
C GLY A 196 6.99 24.48 -16.21
N GLY A 197 7.62 23.86 -15.22
CA GLY A 197 8.37 24.53 -14.15
C GLY A 197 9.73 25.10 -14.65
N PHE A 198 10.31 24.53 -15.68
CA PHE A 198 11.53 25.07 -16.32
C PHE A 198 11.28 26.26 -17.24
N GLY A 199 10.05 26.42 -17.78
CA GLY A 199 9.71 27.51 -18.71
C GLY A 199 9.32 28.84 -18.04
N ARG A 200 9.14 28.92 -16.72
CA ARG A 200 8.71 30.13 -16.00
C ARG A 200 9.82 30.89 -15.26
N ARG A 201 11.09 30.52 -15.45
CA ARG A 201 12.23 31.24 -14.86
C ARG A 201 13.04 32.10 -15.83
N SER A 202 12.51 32.36 -17.04
CA SER A 202 13.15 33.23 -18.03
C SER A 202 12.10 34.15 -18.67
N ALA A 203 11.56 35.07 -17.88
CA ALA A 203 10.94 36.31 -18.33
C ALA A 203 10.97 37.35 -17.19
#